data_d1eaae75239489110c9ba07ba68e596c
#
_entry.id   d1eaae75239489110c9ba07ba68e596c
#
_cell.length_a   1.000
_cell.length_b   1.000
_cell.length_c   1.000
_cell.angle_alpha   90.00
_cell.angle_beta   90.00
_cell.angle_gamma   90.00
#
_symmetry.space_group_name_H-M   'P 1'
#
loop_
_entity.id
_entity.type
_entity.pdbx_description
1 polymer ?
#
loop_
_entity_poly.entity_id
_entity_poly.type
_entity_poly.pdbx_seq_one_letter_code
_entity_poly.pdbx_strand_id
1 'polypeptide(L)'
;MTSPLHAGLDAHFAALERFLREQVDAFEPEGRPMVTEVLAHPGKRLRPLLAFSSGAGGEPTLSLVRGAAIVELVHLATLVHDDVLDGADTRHGADTPNRTHGAHAAVLFGDALFAHALMLAAEHTTPELCRIVARASREVCSGEVCQTFSRGNDRLSLDDYYRHIRLKTAELFEGACRVGALLAGRPPEHIAACATFGRHLGVAYQIYDDLVDLLQDDAKAGKTLGTDAASGKLTLPMLLERERSGPAVLAALRQGEDPRTCISAETWRESFRLLDAEIAAAEGALAPIAGSPSPFFLLRLTAFLREAAARLAPRA
;
A
#
# COMPACT_ATOMS: atom_id res chain seq x y z
N MET A 1 3.20 -9.40 18.82
CA MET A 1 3.85 -8.18 19.36
C MET A 1 3.32 -6.99 18.58
N THR A 2 2.73 -6.02 19.25
CA THR A 2 2.23 -4.78 18.60
C THR A 2 3.41 -4.01 17.99
N SER A 3 3.28 -3.63 16.73
CA SER A 3 4.29 -2.79 16.06
C SER A 3 4.42 -1.45 16.80
N PRO A 4 5.63 -0.88 16.94
CA PRO A 4 5.81 0.47 17.51
C PRO A 4 4.93 1.55 16.85
N LEU A 5 4.53 1.33 15.59
CA LEU A 5 3.62 2.21 14.85
C LEU A 5 2.19 2.21 15.42
N HIS A 6 1.77 1.12 16.07
CA HIS A 6 0.41 0.97 16.61
C HIS A 6 0.26 1.56 18.03
N ALA A 7 1.34 1.97 18.68
CA ALA A 7 1.31 2.45 20.05
C ALA A 7 0.30 3.61 20.24
N GLY A 8 -0.59 3.46 21.22
CA GLY A 8 -1.71 4.37 21.45
C GLY A 8 -2.99 4.09 20.64
N LEU A 9 -2.96 3.05 19.77
CA LEU A 9 -4.11 2.57 19.00
C LEU A 9 -4.39 1.08 19.26
N ASP A 10 -3.84 0.52 20.35
CA ASP A 10 -3.94 -0.91 20.65
C ASP A 10 -5.39 -1.40 20.75
N ALA A 11 -6.28 -0.62 21.38
CA ALA A 11 -7.71 -0.93 21.48
C ALA A 11 -8.38 -0.97 20.09
N HIS A 12 -7.99 -0.06 19.17
CA HIS A 12 -8.49 -0.02 17.80
C HIS A 12 -8.08 -1.27 17.01
N PHE A 13 -6.81 -1.68 17.11
CA PHE A 13 -6.33 -2.89 16.46
C PHE A 13 -6.93 -4.16 17.05
N ALA A 14 -7.10 -4.24 18.38
CA ALA A 14 -7.79 -5.36 19.02
C ALA A 14 -9.24 -5.50 18.53
N ALA A 15 -9.95 -4.37 18.39
CA ALA A 15 -11.31 -4.34 17.85
C ALA A 15 -11.35 -4.73 16.36
N LEU A 16 -10.40 -4.26 15.55
CA LEU A 16 -10.25 -4.62 14.14
C LEU A 16 -10.05 -6.13 13.96
N GLU A 17 -9.09 -6.71 14.67
CA GLU A 17 -8.78 -8.14 14.55
C GLU A 17 -9.95 -9.02 14.99
N ARG A 18 -10.72 -8.60 16.00
CA ARG A 18 -11.95 -9.27 16.39
C ARG A 18 -13.00 -9.17 15.28
N PHE A 19 -13.24 -7.96 14.76
CA PHE A 19 -14.21 -7.74 13.69
C PHE A 19 -13.86 -8.54 12.43
N LEU A 20 -12.60 -8.55 11.99
CA LEU A 20 -12.17 -9.33 10.83
C LEU A 20 -12.36 -10.84 11.02
N ARG A 21 -12.09 -11.37 12.22
CA ARG A 21 -12.37 -12.80 12.51
C ARG A 21 -13.85 -13.12 12.44
N GLU A 22 -14.72 -12.22 12.91
CA GLU A 22 -16.17 -12.40 12.82
C GLU A 22 -16.66 -12.42 11.36
N GLN A 23 -15.93 -11.78 10.43
CA GLN A 23 -16.29 -11.80 9.00
C GLN A 23 -16.04 -13.17 8.35
N VAL A 24 -15.23 -14.05 8.90
CA VAL A 24 -14.95 -15.38 8.33
C VAL A 24 -16.25 -16.17 8.11
N ASP A 25 -17.20 -16.07 9.04
CA ASP A 25 -18.47 -16.79 8.97
C ASP A 25 -19.42 -16.26 7.87
N ALA A 26 -19.15 -15.07 7.34
CA ALA A 26 -19.92 -14.51 6.22
C ALA A 26 -19.57 -15.14 4.86
N PHE A 27 -18.47 -15.88 4.79
CA PHE A 27 -18.06 -16.59 3.57
C PHE A 27 -18.61 -18.02 3.54
N GLU A 28 -18.77 -18.56 2.33
CA GLU A 28 -19.15 -19.96 2.15
C GLU A 28 -18.13 -20.91 2.82
N PRO A 29 -18.56 -22.05 3.35
CA PRO A 29 -17.70 -22.98 4.10
C PRO A 29 -16.39 -23.33 3.37
N GLU A 30 -16.45 -23.48 2.05
CA GLU A 30 -15.31 -23.81 1.20
C GLU A 30 -14.27 -22.69 1.14
N GLY A 31 -14.67 -21.43 1.28
CA GLY A 31 -13.81 -20.25 1.26
C GLY A 31 -13.20 -19.88 2.60
N ARG A 32 -13.82 -20.30 3.72
CA ARG A 32 -13.39 -19.92 5.09
C ARG A 32 -11.93 -20.24 5.42
N PRO A 33 -11.37 -21.40 4.99
CA PRO A 33 -9.96 -21.69 5.22
C PRO A 33 -9.04 -20.63 4.60
N MET A 34 -9.29 -20.20 3.36
CA MET A 34 -8.51 -19.16 2.68
C MET A 34 -8.63 -17.80 3.37
N VAL A 35 -9.85 -17.40 3.80
CA VAL A 35 -10.06 -16.17 4.57
C VAL A 35 -9.24 -16.21 5.86
N THR A 36 -9.30 -17.32 6.59
CA THR A 36 -8.57 -17.51 7.86
C THR A 36 -7.07 -17.43 7.64
N GLU A 37 -6.55 -18.07 6.59
CA GLU A 37 -5.12 -18.07 6.24
C GLU A 37 -4.63 -16.66 5.93
N VAL A 38 -5.33 -15.92 5.06
CA VAL A 38 -4.95 -14.55 4.70
C VAL A 38 -5.03 -13.60 5.89
N LEU A 39 -6.03 -13.77 6.77
CA LEU A 39 -6.14 -12.97 8.00
C LEU A 39 -5.07 -13.32 9.05
N ALA A 40 -4.55 -14.55 9.05
CA ALA A 40 -3.48 -14.98 9.98
C ALA A 40 -2.13 -14.30 9.71
N HIS A 41 -1.92 -13.76 8.50
CA HIS A 41 -0.68 -13.09 8.10
C HIS A 41 -0.91 -11.60 7.79
N PRO A 42 -1.27 -10.78 8.79
CA PRO A 42 -1.82 -9.43 8.60
C PRO A 42 -0.84 -8.39 8.05
N GLY A 43 0.45 -8.73 7.92
CA GLY A 43 1.46 -7.74 7.57
C GLY A 43 1.51 -6.56 8.56
N LYS A 44 1.71 -5.34 8.06
CA LYS A 44 1.83 -4.12 8.90
C LYS A 44 0.50 -3.43 9.18
N ARG A 45 -0.62 -3.84 8.57
CA ARG A 45 -1.94 -3.19 8.68
C ARG A 45 -1.87 -1.66 8.48
N LEU A 46 -1.11 -1.20 7.47
CA LEU A 46 -0.89 0.24 7.25
C LEU A 46 -2.17 1.00 6.90
N ARG A 47 -3.09 0.39 6.17
CA ARG A 47 -4.34 1.05 5.77
C ARG A 47 -5.31 1.22 6.95
N PRO A 48 -5.56 0.22 7.79
CA PRO A 48 -6.23 0.40 9.06
C PRO A 48 -5.55 1.44 9.96
N LEU A 49 -4.21 1.43 10.03
CA LEU A 49 -3.45 2.40 10.80
C LEU A 49 -3.71 3.83 10.31
N LEU A 50 -3.74 4.06 8.99
CA LEU A 50 -4.09 5.35 8.40
C LEU A 50 -5.53 5.77 8.76
N ALA A 51 -6.49 4.86 8.67
CA ALA A 51 -7.87 5.14 9.03
C ALA A 51 -7.99 5.53 10.52
N PHE A 52 -7.40 4.76 11.41
CA PHE A 52 -7.42 5.05 12.85
C PHE A 52 -6.68 6.34 13.19
N SER A 53 -5.52 6.59 12.57
CA SER A 53 -4.74 7.82 12.78
C SER A 53 -5.48 9.06 12.31
N SER A 54 -6.16 9.00 11.16
CA SER A 54 -6.95 10.11 10.61
C SER A 54 -8.21 10.39 11.43
N GLY A 55 -8.80 9.34 12.01
CA GLY A 55 -9.94 9.45 12.93
C GLY A 55 -9.56 9.68 14.39
N ALA A 56 -8.26 9.73 14.73
CA ALA A 56 -7.75 9.71 16.10
C ALA A 56 -8.44 10.71 17.05
N GLY A 57 -8.62 10.26 18.28
CA GLY A 57 -9.20 11.08 19.36
C GLY A 57 -10.38 10.43 20.07
N GLY A 58 -10.17 9.27 20.69
CA GLY A 58 -11.17 8.57 21.49
C GLY A 58 -11.07 7.05 21.39
N GLU A 59 -12.06 6.38 21.95
CA GLU A 59 -12.20 4.93 21.87
C GLU A 59 -12.62 4.48 20.47
N PRO A 60 -12.29 3.23 20.06
CA PRO A 60 -12.69 2.69 18.78
C PRO A 60 -14.21 2.56 18.67
N THR A 61 -14.83 3.32 17.78
CA THR A 61 -16.25 3.14 17.45
C THR A 61 -16.42 1.98 16.47
N LEU A 62 -17.55 1.28 16.54
CA LEU A 62 -17.85 0.20 15.58
C LEU A 62 -17.80 0.70 14.13
N SER A 63 -18.29 1.92 13.87
CA SER A 63 -18.25 2.55 12.55
C SER A 63 -16.83 2.69 12.03
N LEU A 64 -15.91 3.24 12.85
CA LEU A 64 -14.51 3.43 12.47
C LEU A 64 -13.79 2.10 12.25
N VAL A 65 -14.02 1.11 13.13
CA VAL A 65 -13.48 -0.25 13.01
C VAL A 65 -13.96 -0.92 11.72
N ARG A 66 -15.25 -0.84 11.43
CA ARG A 66 -15.84 -1.37 10.20
C ARG A 66 -15.24 -0.70 8.96
N GLY A 67 -15.09 0.62 8.96
CA GLY A 67 -14.44 1.35 7.87
C GLY A 67 -12.98 0.94 7.64
N ALA A 68 -12.21 0.77 8.70
CA ALA A 68 -10.83 0.28 8.63
C ALA A 68 -10.76 -1.16 8.11
N ALA A 69 -11.69 -2.03 8.52
CA ALA A 69 -11.79 -3.41 8.03
C ALA A 69 -12.13 -3.46 6.53
N ILE A 70 -13.06 -2.62 6.07
CA ILE A 70 -13.44 -2.54 4.65
C ILE A 70 -12.23 -2.20 3.78
N VAL A 71 -11.47 -1.18 4.15
CA VAL A 71 -10.26 -0.78 3.40
C VAL A 71 -9.21 -1.88 3.40
N GLU A 72 -9.06 -2.60 4.52
CA GLU A 72 -8.13 -3.72 4.61
C GLU A 72 -8.58 -4.92 3.77
N LEU A 73 -9.88 -5.25 3.74
CA LEU A 73 -10.43 -6.32 2.90
C LEU A 73 -10.21 -6.02 1.41
N VAL A 74 -10.44 -4.77 0.98
CA VAL A 74 -10.09 -4.34 -0.39
C VAL A 74 -8.61 -4.57 -0.68
N HIS A 75 -7.73 -4.18 0.26
CA HIS A 75 -6.30 -4.41 0.10
C HIS A 75 -5.93 -5.90 0.03
N LEU A 76 -6.49 -6.72 0.90
CA LEU A 76 -6.24 -8.16 0.87
C LEU A 76 -6.70 -8.79 -0.46
N ALA A 77 -7.85 -8.36 -0.98
CA ALA A 77 -8.32 -8.78 -2.31
C ALA A 77 -7.31 -8.44 -3.41
N THR A 78 -6.77 -7.20 -3.41
CA THR A 78 -5.74 -6.80 -4.38
C THR A 78 -4.47 -7.62 -4.25
N LEU A 79 -4.03 -7.93 -3.04
CA LEU A 79 -2.84 -8.76 -2.81
C LEU A 79 -3.02 -10.19 -3.34
N VAL A 80 -4.20 -10.78 -3.14
CA VAL A 80 -4.51 -12.13 -3.66
C VAL A 80 -4.48 -12.15 -5.18
N HIS A 81 -5.03 -11.12 -5.85
CA HIS A 81 -4.98 -11.00 -7.30
C HIS A 81 -3.56 -10.73 -7.81
N ASP A 82 -2.81 -9.84 -7.14
CA ASP A 82 -1.41 -9.56 -7.48
C ASP A 82 -0.55 -10.83 -7.41
N ASP A 83 -0.74 -11.69 -6.39
CA ASP A 83 -0.02 -12.96 -6.26
C ASP A 83 -0.27 -13.91 -7.44
N VAL A 84 -1.49 -13.88 -8.02
CA VAL A 84 -1.79 -14.65 -9.24
C VAL A 84 -1.12 -14.03 -10.46
N LEU A 85 -1.23 -12.70 -10.62
CA LEU A 85 -0.68 -11.97 -11.77
C LEU A 85 0.85 -12.03 -11.84
N ASP A 86 1.50 -12.03 -10.67
CA ASP A 86 2.95 -12.08 -10.53
C ASP A 86 3.51 -13.51 -10.40
N GLY A 87 2.62 -14.52 -10.28
CA GLY A 87 3.02 -15.91 -10.07
C GLY A 87 3.75 -16.12 -8.74
N ALA A 88 3.41 -15.32 -7.72
CA ALA A 88 4.10 -15.33 -6.44
C ALA A 88 3.71 -16.59 -5.62
N ASP A 89 4.72 -17.34 -5.19
CA ASP A 89 4.53 -18.53 -4.33
C ASP A 89 4.44 -18.17 -2.85
N THR A 90 5.13 -17.11 -2.44
CA THR A 90 5.22 -16.72 -1.02
C THR A 90 4.99 -15.22 -0.82
N ARG A 91 4.32 -14.86 0.28
CA ARG A 91 4.13 -13.48 0.73
C ARG A 91 4.31 -13.39 2.24
N HIS A 92 5.16 -12.47 2.69
CA HIS A 92 5.49 -12.30 4.12
C HIS A 92 5.92 -13.60 4.83
N GLY A 93 6.58 -14.49 4.10
CA GLY A 93 7.08 -15.76 4.64
C GLY A 93 6.02 -16.88 4.75
N ALA A 94 4.80 -16.65 4.24
CA ALA A 94 3.75 -17.65 4.13
C ALA A 94 3.48 -18.00 2.65
N ASP A 95 2.95 -19.19 2.39
CA ASP A 95 2.49 -19.56 1.05
C ASP A 95 1.29 -18.70 0.64
N THR A 96 1.20 -18.36 -0.65
CA THR A 96 0.08 -17.59 -1.19
C THR A 96 -1.14 -18.49 -1.46
N PRO A 97 -2.37 -17.94 -1.48
CA PRO A 97 -3.55 -18.69 -1.94
C PRO A 97 -3.38 -19.27 -3.35
N ASN A 98 -2.65 -18.56 -4.23
CA ASN A 98 -2.30 -19.06 -5.55
C ASN A 98 -1.49 -20.37 -5.49
N ARG A 99 -0.51 -20.45 -4.60
CA ARG A 99 0.30 -21.66 -4.42
C ARG A 99 -0.48 -22.80 -3.78
N THR A 100 -1.26 -22.53 -2.72
CA THR A 100 -1.94 -23.55 -1.91
C THR A 100 -3.21 -24.09 -2.56
N HIS A 101 -3.96 -23.23 -3.27
CA HIS A 101 -5.27 -23.57 -3.84
C HIS A 101 -5.37 -23.41 -5.37
N GLY A 102 -4.32 -22.88 -6.00
CA GLY A 102 -4.26 -22.64 -7.43
C GLY A 102 -4.92 -21.33 -7.88
N ALA A 103 -4.55 -20.86 -9.07
CA ALA A 103 -4.92 -19.55 -9.60
C ALA A 103 -6.45 -19.32 -9.69
N HIS A 104 -7.21 -20.34 -10.10
CA HIS A 104 -8.68 -20.20 -10.21
C HIS A 104 -9.34 -19.93 -8.85
N ALA A 105 -8.94 -20.69 -7.82
CA ALA A 105 -9.47 -20.51 -6.47
C ALA A 105 -9.05 -19.15 -5.89
N ALA A 106 -7.79 -18.73 -6.13
CA ALA A 106 -7.29 -17.44 -5.67
C ALA A 106 -8.04 -16.26 -6.32
N VAL A 107 -8.32 -16.30 -7.62
CA VAL A 107 -9.12 -15.27 -8.30
C VAL A 107 -10.51 -15.17 -7.69
N LEU A 108 -11.24 -16.29 -7.57
CA LEU A 108 -12.58 -16.31 -6.98
C LEU A 108 -12.58 -15.83 -5.52
N PHE A 109 -11.53 -16.16 -4.79
CA PHE A 109 -11.38 -15.71 -3.41
C PHE A 109 -11.13 -14.19 -3.32
N GLY A 110 -10.27 -13.63 -4.17
CA GLY A 110 -10.08 -12.18 -4.28
C GLY A 110 -11.39 -11.45 -4.61
N ASP A 111 -12.17 -11.98 -5.57
CA ASP A 111 -13.49 -11.44 -5.92
C ASP A 111 -14.46 -11.49 -4.73
N ALA A 112 -14.48 -12.59 -3.97
CA ALA A 112 -15.32 -12.72 -2.78
C ALA A 112 -14.94 -11.71 -1.69
N LEU A 113 -13.64 -11.46 -1.46
CA LEU A 113 -13.18 -10.42 -0.53
C LEU A 113 -13.61 -9.03 -0.99
N PHE A 114 -13.48 -8.71 -2.28
CA PHE A 114 -13.96 -7.44 -2.85
C PHE A 114 -15.47 -7.27 -2.68
N ALA A 115 -16.23 -8.28 -3.05
CA ALA A 115 -17.69 -8.25 -2.95
C ALA A 115 -18.13 -8.06 -1.48
N HIS A 116 -17.49 -8.76 -0.55
CA HIS A 116 -17.77 -8.63 0.88
C HIS A 116 -17.44 -7.23 1.41
N ALA A 117 -16.28 -6.65 1.04
CA ALA A 117 -15.92 -5.29 1.40
C ALA A 117 -16.94 -4.26 0.89
N LEU A 118 -17.40 -4.39 -0.36
CA LEU A 118 -18.42 -3.52 -0.96
C LEU A 118 -19.78 -3.68 -0.28
N MET A 119 -20.17 -4.91 0.07
CA MET A 119 -21.40 -5.17 0.83
C MET A 119 -21.35 -4.47 2.19
N LEU A 120 -20.27 -4.65 2.96
CA LEU A 120 -20.07 -3.96 4.23
C LEU A 120 -20.13 -2.43 4.10
N ALA A 121 -19.58 -1.88 3.01
CA ALA A 121 -19.62 -0.44 2.75
C ALA A 121 -21.05 0.04 2.37
N ALA A 122 -21.78 -0.74 1.60
CA ALA A 122 -23.15 -0.42 1.17
C ALA A 122 -24.17 -0.49 2.32
N GLU A 123 -23.97 -1.40 3.26
CA GLU A 123 -24.81 -1.52 4.46
C GLU A 123 -24.53 -0.43 5.52
N HIS A 124 -23.47 0.35 5.36
CA HIS A 124 -23.16 1.41 6.30
C HIS A 124 -24.13 2.59 6.15
N THR A 125 -24.52 3.20 7.26
CA THR A 125 -25.48 4.33 7.28
C THR A 125 -24.95 5.61 6.62
N THR A 126 -23.65 5.68 6.34
CA THR A 126 -22.98 6.81 5.67
C THR A 126 -22.71 6.47 4.20
N PRO A 127 -23.55 6.91 3.23
CA PRO A 127 -23.40 6.54 1.80
C PRO A 127 -22.06 6.98 1.21
N GLU A 128 -21.43 8.03 1.78
CA GLU A 128 -20.14 8.52 1.32
C GLU A 128 -19.02 7.50 1.52
N LEU A 129 -19.12 6.63 2.54
CA LEU A 129 -18.20 5.52 2.73
C LEU A 129 -18.15 4.61 1.49
N CYS A 130 -19.34 4.20 1.00
CA CYS A 130 -19.41 3.35 -0.20
C CYS A 130 -18.81 4.04 -1.43
N ARG A 131 -19.05 5.36 -1.61
CA ARG A 131 -18.46 6.12 -2.72
C ARG A 131 -16.94 6.17 -2.66
N ILE A 132 -16.36 6.41 -1.46
CA ILE A 132 -14.90 6.44 -1.27
C ILE A 132 -14.31 5.07 -1.60
N VAL A 133 -14.87 4.00 -1.05
CA VAL A 133 -14.37 2.63 -1.25
C VAL A 133 -14.48 2.21 -2.72
N ALA A 134 -15.64 2.41 -3.35
CA ALA A 134 -15.84 2.06 -4.76
C ALA A 134 -14.90 2.83 -5.68
N ARG A 135 -14.69 4.14 -5.42
CA ARG A 135 -13.74 4.94 -6.19
C ARG A 135 -12.32 4.39 -6.02
N ALA A 136 -11.85 4.21 -4.78
CA ALA A 136 -10.51 3.71 -4.51
C ALA A 136 -10.29 2.33 -5.16
N SER A 137 -11.26 1.42 -5.07
CA SER A 137 -11.20 0.11 -5.71
C SER A 137 -11.07 0.21 -7.23
N ARG A 138 -11.89 1.07 -7.87
CA ARG A 138 -11.82 1.30 -9.31
C ARG A 138 -10.44 1.82 -9.74
N GLU A 139 -9.90 2.80 -9.01
CA GLU A 139 -8.61 3.41 -9.36
C GLU A 139 -7.46 2.42 -9.15
N VAL A 140 -7.50 1.59 -8.10
CA VAL A 140 -6.51 0.52 -7.89
C VAL A 140 -6.54 -0.49 -9.04
N CYS A 141 -7.73 -0.96 -9.45
CA CYS A 141 -7.86 -1.85 -10.61
C CYS A 141 -7.35 -1.19 -11.90
N SER A 142 -7.64 0.11 -12.11
CA SER A 142 -7.11 0.86 -13.25
C SER A 142 -5.60 0.95 -13.23
N GLY A 143 -5.01 1.15 -12.03
CA GLY A 143 -3.55 1.17 -11.84
C GLY A 143 -2.90 -0.17 -12.19
N GLU A 144 -3.51 -1.28 -11.77
CA GLU A 144 -3.04 -2.63 -12.12
C GLU A 144 -3.11 -2.90 -13.61
N VAL A 145 -4.22 -2.55 -14.25
CA VAL A 145 -4.36 -2.64 -15.71
C VAL A 145 -3.27 -1.83 -16.41
N CYS A 146 -3.10 -0.55 -16.04
CA CYS A 146 -2.06 0.30 -16.64
C CYS A 146 -0.66 -0.29 -16.47
N GLN A 147 -0.31 -0.76 -15.27
CA GLN A 147 0.99 -1.35 -14.99
C GLN A 147 1.21 -2.64 -15.79
N THR A 148 0.23 -3.53 -15.80
CA THR A 148 0.32 -4.81 -16.53
C THR A 148 0.51 -4.60 -18.03
N PHE A 149 -0.26 -3.69 -18.64
CA PHE A 149 -0.13 -3.42 -20.08
C PHE A 149 1.11 -2.57 -20.45
N SER A 150 1.79 -1.99 -19.46
CA SER A 150 3.05 -1.26 -19.68
C SER A 150 4.30 -2.09 -19.41
N ARG A 151 4.17 -3.33 -18.94
CA ARG A 151 5.33 -4.24 -18.73
C ARG A 151 6.14 -4.40 -20.02
N GLY A 152 7.44 -4.23 -19.92
CA GLY A 152 8.36 -4.30 -21.07
C GLY A 152 8.35 -3.08 -21.98
N ASN A 153 7.60 -2.03 -21.66
CA ASN A 153 7.63 -0.78 -22.41
C ASN A 153 8.79 0.10 -21.97
N ASP A 154 9.92 0.02 -22.68
CA ASP A 154 11.13 0.82 -22.39
C ASP A 154 10.96 2.34 -22.59
N ARG A 155 9.83 2.77 -23.16
CA ARG A 155 9.50 4.18 -23.38
C ARG A 155 8.56 4.76 -22.32
N LEU A 156 8.27 3.99 -21.25
CA LEU A 156 7.46 4.48 -20.15
C LEU A 156 8.03 5.80 -19.61
N SER A 157 7.19 6.85 -19.50
CA SER A 157 7.63 8.15 -18.97
C SER A 157 7.60 8.17 -17.44
N LEU A 158 8.26 9.17 -16.83
CA LEU A 158 8.12 9.44 -15.40
C LEU A 158 6.67 9.80 -15.02
N ASP A 159 5.94 10.51 -15.88
CA ASP A 159 4.53 10.84 -15.65
C ASP A 159 3.65 9.59 -15.63
N ASP A 160 3.90 8.62 -16.54
CA ASP A 160 3.22 7.33 -16.53
C ASP A 160 3.53 6.55 -15.24
N TYR A 161 4.79 6.53 -14.82
CA TYR A 161 5.20 5.91 -13.55
C TYR A 161 4.44 6.53 -12.37
N TYR A 162 4.46 7.86 -12.21
CA TYR A 162 3.73 8.53 -11.14
C TYR A 162 2.21 8.29 -11.22
N ARG A 163 1.65 8.20 -12.41
CA ARG A 163 0.25 7.83 -12.60
C ARG A 163 -0.02 6.40 -12.10
N HIS A 164 0.84 5.44 -12.45
CA HIS A 164 0.67 4.05 -12.03
C HIS A 164 0.72 3.90 -10.51
N ILE A 165 1.74 4.47 -9.85
CA ILE A 165 1.88 4.34 -8.40
C ILE A 165 0.81 5.11 -7.63
N ARG A 166 0.31 6.23 -8.18
CA ARG A 166 -0.84 6.94 -7.61
C ARG A 166 -2.08 6.06 -7.64
N LEU A 167 -2.42 5.50 -8.79
CA LEU A 167 -3.61 4.68 -8.96
C LEU A 167 -3.51 3.38 -8.15
N LYS A 168 -2.43 2.62 -8.32
CA LYS A 168 -2.28 1.28 -7.71
C LYS A 168 -2.11 1.35 -6.19
N THR A 169 -1.37 2.32 -5.69
CA THR A 169 -0.96 2.35 -4.27
C THR A 169 -1.55 3.54 -3.52
N ALA A 170 -1.37 4.78 -4.00
CA ALA A 170 -1.70 5.96 -3.22
C ALA A 170 -3.22 6.19 -3.07
N GLU A 171 -4.05 5.79 -4.02
CA GLU A 171 -5.52 5.93 -3.93
C GLU A 171 -6.10 5.19 -2.72
N LEU A 172 -5.60 4.00 -2.39
CA LEU A 172 -6.09 3.27 -1.23
C LEU A 172 -5.55 3.83 0.10
N PHE A 173 -4.39 4.47 0.11
CA PHE A 173 -3.88 5.25 1.24
C PHE A 173 -4.72 6.49 1.47
N GLU A 174 -5.02 7.25 0.41
CA GLU A 174 -5.94 8.40 0.46
C GLU A 174 -7.33 7.98 0.95
N GLY A 175 -7.88 6.89 0.39
CA GLY A 175 -9.17 6.32 0.78
C GLY A 175 -9.22 5.95 2.26
N ALA A 176 -8.17 5.31 2.78
CA ALA A 176 -8.08 4.95 4.19
C ALA A 176 -8.13 6.18 5.11
N CYS A 177 -7.36 7.23 4.76
CA CYS A 177 -7.37 8.48 5.52
C CYS A 177 -8.73 9.18 5.45
N ARG A 178 -9.37 9.21 4.28
CA ARG A 178 -10.73 9.77 4.12
C ARG A 178 -11.75 9.03 4.96
N VAL A 179 -11.75 7.70 4.89
CA VAL A 179 -12.66 6.84 5.65
C VAL A 179 -12.50 7.10 7.15
N GLY A 180 -11.27 7.11 7.65
CA GLY A 180 -11.02 7.34 9.07
C GLY A 180 -11.53 8.70 9.54
N ALA A 181 -11.18 9.78 8.85
CA ALA A 181 -11.60 11.13 9.20
C ALA A 181 -13.13 11.31 9.07
N LEU A 182 -13.75 10.76 8.00
CA LEU A 182 -15.19 10.81 7.77
C LEU A 182 -15.96 10.13 8.90
N LEU A 183 -15.59 8.88 9.24
CA LEU A 183 -16.32 8.07 10.23
C LEU A 183 -16.08 8.53 11.67
N ALA A 184 -15.02 9.30 11.90
CA ALA A 184 -14.81 10.02 13.15
C ALA A 184 -15.54 11.39 13.20
N GLY A 185 -16.36 11.72 12.21
CA GLY A 185 -17.14 12.96 12.17
C GLY A 185 -16.30 14.23 12.05
N ARG A 186 -15.10 14.12 11.43
CA ARG A 186 -14.22 15.29 11.25
C ARG A 186 -14.77 16.26 10.20
N PRO A 187 -14.51 17.57 10.34
CA PRO A 187 -14.97 18.56 9.37
C PRO A 187 -14.31 18.38 7.99
N PRO A 188 -14.90 18.92 6.90
CA PRO A 188 -14.43 18.72 5.54
C PRO A 188 -12.96 19.08 5.30
N GLU A 189 -12.47 20.16 5.90
CA GLU A 189 -11.06 20.57 5.81
C GLU A 189 -10.11 19.54 6.46
N HIS A 190 -10.52 18.90 7.54
CA HIS A 190 -9.76 17.85 8.17
C HIS A 190 -9.72 16.59 7.29
N ILE A 191 -10.87 16.19 6.72
CA ILE A 191 -10.96 15.07 5.80
C ILE A 191 -10.06 15.31 4.58
N ALA A 192 -10.06 16.53 4.02
CA ALA A 192 -9.22 16.90 2.88
C ALA A 192 -7.72 16.87 3.22
N ALA A 193 -7.33 17.39 4.37
CA ALA A 193 -5.94 17.37 4.84
C ALA A 193 -5.42 15.93 5.02
N CYS A 194 -6.18 15.06 5.70
CA CYS A 194 -5.84 13.65 5.86
C CYS A 194 -5.79 12.91 4.52
N ALA A 195 -6.70 13.18 3.60
CA ALA A 195 -6.72 12.60 2.26
C ALA A 195 -5.46 12.98 1.46
N THR A 196 -5.09 14.26 1.48
CA THR A 196 -3.87 14.75 0.82
C THR A 196 -2.62 14.12 1.43
N PHE A 197 -2.56 14.02 2.77
CA PHE A 197 -1.51 13.29 3.47
C PHE A 197 -1.40 11.85 2.98
N GLY A 198 -2.52 11.11 2.95
CA GLY A 198 -2.56 9.71 2.53
C GLY A 198 -2.06 9.51 1.11
N ARG A 199 -2.43 10.40 0.18
CA ARG A 199 -1.99 10.36 -1.21
C ARG A 199 -0.47 10.51 -1.33
N HIS A 200 0.11 11.53 -0.71
CA HIS A 200 1.56 11.75 -0.76
C HIS A 200 2.34 10.66 -0.05
N LEU A 201 1.85 10.20 1.12
CA LEU A 201 2.47 9.07 1.82
C LEU A 201 2.42 7.78 0.98
N GLY A 202 1.32 7.53 0.25
CA GLY A 202 1.19 6.36 -0.61
C GLY A 202 2.17 6.39 -1.79
N VAL A 203 2.40 7.55 -2.40
CA VAL A 203 3.44 7.76 -3.43
C VAL A 203 4.83 7.53 -2.82
N ALA A 204 5.13 8.16 -1.68
CA ALA A 204 6.40 7.97 -0.99
C ALA A 204 6.65 6.50 -0.62
N TYR A 205 5.62 5.80 -0.14
CA TYR A 205 5.71 4.39 0.22
C TYR A 205 6.04 3.51 -0.98
N GLN A 206 5.45 3.79 -2.16
CA GLN A 206 5.77 3.04 -3.37
C GLN A 206 7.18 3.33 -3.88
N ILE A 207 7.63 4.58 -3.87
CA ILE A 207 9.03 4.92 -4.20
C ILE A 207 10.00 4.17 -3.25
N TYR A 208 9.68 4.11 -1.96
CA TYR A 208 10.46 3.35 -1.00
C TYR A 208 10.49 1.85 -1.30
N ASP A 209 9.34 1.25 -1.66
CA ASP A 209 9.25 -0.18 -2.01
C ASP A 209 10.07 -0.50 -3.27
N ASP A 210 10.06 0.37 -4.28
CA ASP A 210 10.89 0.27 -5.48
C ASP A 210 12.40 0.35 -5.16
N LEU A 211 12.78 1.21 -4.19
CA LEU A 211 14.17 1.28 -3.72
C LEU A 211 14.58 0.03 -2.94
N VAL A 212 13.67 -0.53 -2.14
CA VAL A 212 13.89 -1.80 -1.42
C VAL A 212 14.15 -2.93 -2.40
N ASP A 213 13.36 -3.05 -3.46
CA ASP A 213 13.52 -4.10 -4.48
C ASP A 213 14.90 -4.09 -5.14
N LEU A 214 15.51 -2.92 -5.30
CA LEU A 214 16.81 -2.76 -5.97
C LEU A 214 18.01 -2.77 -5.00
N LEU A 215 17.83 -2.41 -3.73
CA LEU A 215 18.95 -2.14 -2.80
C LEU A 215 19.05 -3.12 -1.62
N GLN A 216 17.97 -3.82 -1.27
CA GLN A 216 17.97 -4.72 -0.12
C GLN A 216 18.35 -6.14 -0.55
N ASP A 217 18.89 -6.94 0.39
CA ASP A 217 19.15 -8.36 0.19
C ASP A 217 17.90 -9.18 0.53
N ASP A 218 17.62 -10.25 -0.23
CA ASP A 218 16.44 -11.12 -0.09
C ASP A 218 16.19 -11.58 1.35
N ALA A 219 17.23 -11.95 2.06
CA ALA A 219 17.15 -12.44 3.44
C ALA A 219 16.55 -11.41 4.43
N LYS A 220 16.66 -10.11 4.12
CA LYS A 220 16.13 -9.02 4.95
C LYS A 220 14.74 -8.57 4.52
N ALA A 221 14.40 -8.75 3.24
CA ALA A 221 13.12 -8.30 2.68
C ALA A 221 11.96 -9.26 2.98
N GLY A 222 12.25 -10.53 3.25
CA GLY A 222 11.22 -11.58 3.40
C GLY A 222 10.46 -11.90 2.11
N LYS A 223 10.98 -11.46 0.97
CA LYS A 223 10.49 -11.74 -0.40
C LYS A 223 11.69 -11.81 -1.35
N THR A 224 11.54 -12.45 -2.49
CA THR A 224 12.51 -12.39 -3.59
C THR A 224 12.55 -10.96 -4.12
N LEU A 225 13.75 -10.39 -4.23
CA LEU A 225 14.00 -9.04 -4.74
C LEU A 225 14.54 -9.07 -6.18
N GLY A 226 14.63 -7.88 -6.83
CA GLY A 226 15.06 -7.77 -8.22
C GLY A 226 14.03 -8.32 -9.21
N THR A 227 12.84 -8.64 -8.75
CA THR A 227 11.77 -9.21 -9.58
C THR A 227 11.14 -8.18 -10.49
N ASP A 228 11.16 -6.90 -10.11
CA ASP A 228 10.59 -5.81 -10.89
C ASP A 228 11.28 -5.68 -12.26
N ALA A 229 12.61 -5.64 -12.30
CA ALA A 229 13.38 -5.60 -13.53
C ALA A 229 13.16 -6.84 -14.41
N ALA A 230 13.19 -8.03 -13.79
CA ALA A 230 13.00 -9.31 -14.48
C ALA A 230 11.58 -9.43 -15.09
N SER A 231 10.55 -8.92 -14.41
CA SER A 231 9.16 -8.89 -14.89
C SER A 231 8.88 -7.79 -15.93
N GLY A 232 9.87 -6.93 -16.22
CA GLY A 232 9.73 -5.79 -17.12
C GLY A 232 9.00 -4.60 -16.53
N LYS A 233 8.80 -4.55 -15.21
CA LYS A 233 8.31 -3.37 -14.49
C LYS A 233 9.45 -2.37 -14.34
N LEU A 234 9.22 -1.12 -14.75
CA LEU A 234 10.19 -0.04 -14.59
C LEU A 234 9.89 0.76 -13.31
N THR A 235 10.89 0.85 -12.44
CA THR A 235 10.84 1.59 -11.18
C THR A 235 11.47 2.97 -11.31
N LEU A 236 11.27 3.86 -10.32
CA LEU A 236 11.78 5.23 -10.37
C LEU A 236 13.28 5.30 -10.65
N PRO A 237 14.18 4.57 -9.96
CA PRO A 237 15.62 4.65 -10.23
C PRO A 237 15.99 4.19 -11.65
N MET A 238 15.30 3.17 -12.18
CA MET A 238 15.54 2.68 -13.54
C MET A 238 15.17 3.73 -14.58
N LEU A 239 14.04 4.43 -14.40
CA LEU A 239 13.59 5.49 -15.31
C LEU A 239 14.53 6.68 -15.29
N LEU A 240 14.93 7.13 -14.12
CA LEU A 240 15.89 8.25 -13.96
C LEU A 240 17.25 7.91 -14.59
N GLU A 241 17.78 6.70 -14.36
CA GLU A 241 19.05 6.29 -14.94
C GLU A 241 18.95 6.15 -16.46
N ARG A 242 17.84 5.60 -16.97
CA ARG A 242 17.60 5.54 -18.42
C ARG A 242 17.60 6.93 -19.07
N GLU A 243 16.98 7.93 -18.43
CA GLU A 243 16.99 9.32 -18.94
C GLU A 243 18.39 9.93 -18.95
N ARG A 244 19.21 9.54 -17.96
CA ARG A 244 20.56 10.05 -17.77
C ARG A 244 21.58 9.38 -18.70
N SER A 245 21.61 8.05 -18.73
CA SER A 245 22.67 7.24 -19.38
C SER A 245 22.21 6.48 -20.63
N GLY A 246 20.92 6.56 -20.94
CA GLY A 246 20.33 5.85 -22.08
C GLY A 246 19.75 4.49 -21.73
N PRO A 247 19.13 3.80 -22.70
CA PRO A 247 18.32 2.60 -22.46
C PRO A 247 19.14 1.33 -22.15
N ALA A 248 20.46 1.34 -22.34
CA ALA A 248 21.31 0.15 -22.13
C ALA A 248 21.23 -0.36 -20.67
N VAL A 249 21.03 0.52 -19.69
CA VAL A 249 20.87 0.14 -18.29
C VAL A 249 19.69 -0.82 -18.06
N LEU A 250 18.60 -0.65 -18.79
CA LEU A 250 17.43 -1.53 -18.65
C LEU A 250 17.74 -2.97 -19.10
N ALA A 251 18.55 -3.10 -20.16
CA ALA A 251 18.98 -4.43 -20.64
C ALA A 251 19.91 -5.11 -19.62
N ALA A 252 20.87 -4.37 -19.03
CA ALA A 252 21.77 -4.86 -18.00
C ALA A 252 21.00 -5.36 -16.76
N LEU A 253 20.06 -4.55 -16.27
CA LEU A 253 19.24 -4.92 -15.10
C LEU A 253 18.35 -6.16 -15.35
N ARG A 254 17.78 -6.30 -16.56
CA ARG A 254 17.02 -7.50 -16.95
C ARG A 254 17.89 -8.76 -17.07
N GLN A 255 19.16 -8.59 -17.36
CA GLN A 255 20.15 -9.69 -17.41
C GLN A 255 20.67 -10.06 -16.01
N GLY A 256 20.18 -9.38 -14.95
CA GLY A 256 20.53 -9.66 -13.57
C GLY A 256 21.83 -8.99 -13.11
N GLU A 257 22.31 -7.96 -13.81
CA GLU A 257 23.42 -7.16 -13.30
C GLU A 257 23.00 -6.42 -12.01
N ASP A 258 23.96 -6.25 -11.09
CA ASP A 258 23.70 -5.61 -9.80
C ASP A 258 23.25 -4.14 -10.00
N PRO A 259 22.04 -3.75 -9.55
CA PRO A 259 21.55 -2.38 -9.66
C PRO A 259 22.50 -1.34 -9.04
N ARG A 260 23.26 -1.74 -8.01
CA ARG A 260 24.23 -0.86 -7.33
C ARG A 260 25.39 -0.45 -8.24
N THR A 261 25.69 -1.26 -9.27
CA THR A 261 26.73 -0.98 -10.26
C THR A 261 26.19 -0.32 -11.53
N CYS A 262 24.95 -0.64 -11.91
CA CYS A 262 24.30 -0.13 -13.12
C CYS A 262 23.71 1.26 -12.95
N ILE A 263 23.29 1.62 -11.73
CA ILE A 263 22.61 2.88 -11.42
C ILE A 263 23.62 3.82 -10.75
N SER A 264 23.75 5.03 -11.29
CA SER A 264 24.71 6.04 -10.83
C SER A 264 24.38 6.58 -9.43
N ALA A 265 25.41 7.04 -8.70
CA ALA A 265 25.23 7.65 -7.38
C ALA A 265 24.34 8.90 -7.44
N GLU A 266 24.34 9.63 -8.57
CA GLU A 266 23.46 10.77 -8.79
C GLU A 266 21.99 10.34 -8.86
N THR A 267 21.70 9.26 -9.58
CA THR A 267 20.33 8.71 -9.70
C THR A 267 19.82 8.22 -8.36
N TRP A 268 20.67 7.55 -7.58
CA TRP A 268 20.28 7.16 -6.20
C TRP A 268 19.94 8.38 -5.35
N ARG A 269 20.81 9.42 -5.36
CA ARG A 269 20.55 10.66 -4.61
C ARG A 269 19.25 11.33 -5.04
N GLU A 270 18.98 11.39 -6.34
CA GLU A 270 17.73 11.98 -6.86
C GLU A 270 16.50 11.16 -6.47
N SER A 271 16.57 9.84 -6.50
CA SER A 271 15.49 8.96 -6.06
C SER A 271 15.14 9.16 -4.58
N PHE A 272 16.14 9.24 -3.70
CA PHE A 272 15.91 9.53 -2.28
C PHE A 272 15.42 10.97 -2.05
N ARG A 273 15.87 11.93 -2.84
CA ARG A 273 15.36 13.31 -2.79
C ARG A 273 13.89 13.40 -3.16
N LEU A 274 13.47 12.67 -4.20
CA LEU A 274 12.06 12.61 -4.61
C LEU A 274 11.19 11.90 -3.56
N LEU A 275 11.68 10.83 -2.95
CA LEU A 275 11.03 10.18 -1.81
C LEU A 275 10.82 11.17 -0.65
N ASP A 276 11.87 11.91 -0.25
CA ASP A 276 11.78 12.88 0.86
C ASP A 276 10.85 14.06 0.52
N ALA A 277 10.80 14.48 -0.74
CA ALA A 277 9.88 15.51 -1.21
C ALA A 277 8.41 15.10 -1.04
N GLU A 278 8.06 13.85 -1.36
CA GLU A 278 6.72 13.31 -1.15
C GLU A 278 6.39 13.17 0.36
N ILE A 279 7.36 12.75 1.18
CA ILE A 279 7.21 12.72 2.64
C ILE A 279 6.95 14.14 3.17
N ALA A 280 7.71 15.13 2.73
CA ALA A 280 7.55 16.53 3.15
C ALA A 280 6.20 17.10 2.69
N ALA A 281 5.74 16.75 1.49
CA ALA A 281 4.42 17.14 0.99
C ALA A 281 3.28 16.53 1.83
N ALA A 282 3.43 15.26 2.24
CA ALA A 282 2.49 14.63 3.18
C ALA A 282 2.43 15.38 4.51
N GLU A 283 3.57 15.66 5.13
CA GLU A 283 3.65 16.40 6.39
C GLU A 283 3.04 17.81 6.27
N GLY A 284 3.36 18.52 5.18
CA GLY A 284 2.81 19.85 4.89
C GLY A 284 1.28 19.87 4.76
N ALA A 285 0.68 18.78 4.25
CA ALA A 285 -0.76 18.66 4.11
C ALA A 285 -1.51 18.70 5.46
N LEU A 286 -0.84 18.39 6.56
CA LEU A 286 -1.43 18.39 7.91
C LEU A 286 -1.44 19.78 8.58
N ALA A 287 -0.81 20.79 7.99
CA ALA A 287 -0.76 22.14 8.58
C ALA A 287 -2.13 22.71 8.96
N PRO A 288 -3.20 22.57 8.15
CA PRO A 288 -4.53 23.08 8.49
C PRO A 288 -5.14 22.45 9.75
N ILE A 289 -4.67 21.26 10.16
CA ILE A 289 -5.22 20.46 11.27
C ILE A 289 -4.21 20.24 12.40
N ALA A 290 -3.15 21.03 12.46
CA ALA A 290 -2.06 20.87 13.43
C ALA A 290 -2.53 20.84 14.91
N GLY A 291 -3.65 21.48 15.24
CA GLY A 291 -4.24 21.48 16.60
C GLY A 291 -5.07 20.24 16.96
N SER A 292 -5.22 19.28 16.05
CA SER A 292 -5.98 18.03 16.27
C SER A 292 -5.07 16.85 16.64
N PRO A 293 -5.62 15.74 17.19
CA PRO A 293 -4.82 14.54 17.50
C PRO A 293 -4.26 13.81 16.29
N SER A 294 -4.89 13.92 15.11
CA SER A 294 -4.53 13.12 13.93
C SER A 294 -3.08 13.34 13.48
N PRO A 295 -2.51 14.55 13.41
CA PRO A 295 -1.12 14.75 13.01
C PRO A 295 -0.12 14.00 13.88
N PHE A 296 -0.36 13.88 15.18
CA PHE A 296 0.54 13.13 16.06
C PHE A 296 0.72 11.67 15.63
N PHE A 297 -0.36 10.99 15.22
CA PHE A 297 -0.29 9.61 14.77
C PHE A 297 0.22 9.51 13.32
N LEU A 298 -0.24 10.39 12.44
CA LEU A 298 0.12 10.38 11.02
C LEU A 298 1.61 10.68 10.80
N LEU A 299 2.18 11.65 11.51
CA LEU A 299 3.60 11.99 11.42
C LEU A 299 4.54 10.87 11.88
N ARG A 300 4.07 9.93 12.70
CA ARG A 300 4.86 8.73 13.05
C ARG A 300 5.09 7.82 11.85
N LEU A 301 4.15 7.78 10.91
CA LEU A 301 4.30 7.01 9.68
C LEU A 301 5.36 7.61 8.76
N THR A 302 5.38 8.94 8.61
CA THR A 302 6.41 9.63 7.83
C THR A 302 7.79 9.51 8.48
N ALA A 303 7.88 9.66 9.80
CA ALA A 303 9.12 9.46 10.53
C ALA A 303 9.67 8.04 10.37
N PHE A 304 8.79 7.02 10.49
CA PHE A 304 9.16 5.62 10.27
C PHE A 304 9.67 5.40 8.84
N LEU A 305 8.98 5.93 7.83
CA LEU A 305 9.37 5.77 6.43
C LEU A 305 10.73 6.46 6.15
N ARG A 306 10.93 7.66 6.68
CA ARG A 306 12.19 8.40 6.56
C ARG A 306 13.37 7.65 7.22
N GLU A 307 13.14 7.08 8.41
CA GLU A 307 14.14 6.27 9.09
C GLU A 307 14.46 4.97 8.32
N ALA A 308 13.45 4.31 7.77
CA ALA A 308 13.64 3.12 6.95
C ALA A 308 14.42 3.43 5.67
N ALA A 309 14.10 4.54 4.99
CA ALA A 309 14.82 5.02 3.81
C ALA A 309 16.28 5.38 4.11
N ALA A 310 16.55 6.03 5.25
CA ALA A 310 17.91 6.38 5.66
C ALA A 310 18.80 5.13 5.91
N ARG A 311 18.19 4.01 6.36
CA ARG A 311 18.93 2.73 6.54
C ARG A 311 19.20 2.03 5.21
N LEU A 312 18.42 2.33 4.17
CA LEU A 312 18.53 1.72 2.85
C LEU A 312 19.55 2.46 1.97
N ALA A 313 19.73 3.76 2.20
CA ALA A 313 20.59 4.60 1.38
C ALA A 313 22.01 4.02 1.27
N PRO A 314 22.57 3.90 0.04
CA PRO A 314 23.95 3.45 -0.16
C PRO A 314 24.90 4.32 0.67
N ARG A 315 25.81 3.68 1.41
CA ARG A 315 26.88 4.42 2.11
C ARG A 315 27.81 5.00 1.07
N ALA A 316 28.06 6.32 1.16
CA ALA A 316 28.97 7.04 0.29
C ALA A 316 30.41 6.50 0.38
#